data_2ac9ad36aa999a57f1556a0f61523df8
#
_entry.id   2ac9ad36aa999a57f1556a0f61523df8
#
_cell.length_a   1.000
_cell.length_b   1.000
_cell.length_c   1.000
_cell.angle_alpha   90.00
_cell.angle_beta   90.00
_cell.angle_gamma   90.00
#
_symmetry.space_group_name_H-M   'P 1'
#
loop_
_entity.id
_entity.type
_entity.pdbx_description
1 polymer ?
#
loop_
_entity_poly.entity_id
_entity_poly.type
_entity_poly.pdbx_seq_one_letter_code
_entity_poly.pdbx_strand_id
1 'polypeptide(L)'
;MFENDILVAGADPGFGAIKLDIGDTKILFPAVICNGSERIFSTLGRTELERGSDIDRQVASLDVIVKNNSTGVERHYFMGSLAESLNPKEAHYCWDEDKSTDEEAMSLLIVGLALAQPYPKTNIYLGTGVPVKFYASLKDKYEAELKGSFSVTFLSGPFKGQTRSMNILRSRVLPQSYGVFIKETLTEDGNATNAKLFGGYVVVIDPGFRTTDIATFYDGIMLDPPNSFSIEKGLQWAYTGVAEKLKEMTANHASPIETDDKELDKIFRVNKGLYPWNNGAIDLNPVMKRMLSQLAADISREVMKTLKPMAGRIHTVLVAGKVGEMVFEYLNLENKVLIDDPQFGNAAGFRIMAANLVNNLTRKVNVD
;
A
#
# COMPACT_ATOMS: atom_id res chain seq x y z
N MET A 1 26.04 -23.13 6.67
CA MET A 1 25.88 -22.66 8.06
C MET A 1 25.22 -21.31 7.98
N PHE A 2 23.88 -21.28 7.85
CA PHE A 2 23.05 -20.06 7.80
C PHE A 2 21.93 -20.24 8.84
N GLU A 3 22.36 -20.36 10.10
CA GLU A 3 21.47 -20.22 11.25
C GLU A 3 21.37 -18.71 11.52
N ASN A 4 20.15 -18.20 11.44
CA ASN A 4 19.64 -16.96 12.02
C ASN A 4 19.49 -15.68 11.18
N ASP A 5 19.53 -15.69 9.87
CA ASP A 5 19.12 -14.47 9.16
C ASP A 5 17.61 -14.48 8.87
N ILE A 6 16.83 -14.10 9.89
CA ILE A 6 15.40 -13.83 9.72
C ILE A 6 15.26 -12.39 9.26
N LEU A 7 14.69 -12.21 8.06
CA LEU A 7 14.30 -10.91 7.57
C LEU A 7 13.04 -10.45 8.28
N VAL A 8 13.08 -9.28 8.89
CA VAL A 8 11.90 -8.62 9.43
C VAL A 8 11.35 -7.66 8.39
N ALA A 9 10.13 -7.88 7.96
CA ALA A 9 9.49 -7.08 6.93
C ALA A 9 8.17 -6.50 7.41
N GLY A 10 7.91 -5.26 7.02
CA GLY A 10 6.61 -4.63 7.13
C GLY A 10 6.01 -4.45 5.74
N ALA A 11 4.75 -4.82 5.56
CA ALA A 11 4.05 -4.71 4.30
C ALA A 11 2.71 -3.99 4.47
N ASP A 12 2.46 -2.99 3.65
CA ASP A 12 1.17 -2.35 3.48
C ASP A 12 0.65 -2.62 2.06
N PRO A 13 -0.09 -3.73 1.87
CA PRO A 13 -0.69 -4.07 0.58
C PRO A 13 -1.94 -3.22 0.33
N GLY A 14 -1.73 -1.95 -0.06
CA GLY A 14 -2.80 -1.04 -0.40
C GLY A 14 -3.48 -1.38 -1.73
N PHE A 15 -4.67 -0.84 -1.97
CA PHE A 15 -5.42 -1.05 -3.21
C PHE A 15 -4.71 -0.46 -4.45
N GLY A 16 -4.01 0.66 -4.31
CA GLY A 16 -3.32 1.32 -5.42
C GLY A 16 -1.84 0.92 -5.58
N ALA A 17 -1.19 0.51 -4.50
CA ALA A 17 0.22 0.14 -4.51
C ALA A 17 0.58 -0.78 -3.34
N ILE A 18 1.53 -1.65 -3.57
CA ILE A 18 2.21 -2.47 -2.55
C ILE A 18 3.40 -1.67 -2.01
N LYS A 19 3.47 -1.55 -0.69
CA LYS A 19 4.55 -0.86 0.01
C LYS A 19 5.20 -1.81 0.98
N LEU A 20 6.51 -1.93 0.91
CA LEU A 20 7.29 -2.76 1.82
C LEU A 20 8.43 -1.97 2.43
N ASP A 21 8.70 -2.26 3.69
CA ASP A 21 9.82 -1.73 4.46
C ASP A 21 10.56 -2.90 5.11
N ILE A 22 11.87 -3.01 4.83
CA ILE A 22 12.76 -3.99 5.47
C ILE A 22 13.92 -3.30 6.20
N GLY A 23 13.76 -2.02 6.55
CA GLY A 23 14.77 -1.17 7.16
C GLY A 23 15.53 -0.36 6.11
N ASP A 24 16.61 -0.88 5.60
CA ASP A 24 17.47 -0.17 4.64
C ASP A 24 16.87 -0.10 3.22
N THR A 25 15.87 -0.92 2.93
CA THR A 25 15.22 -0.99 1.62
C THR A 25 13.72 -0.79 1.73
N LYS A 26 13.19 0.08 0.89
CA LYS A 26 11.75 0.31 0.70
C LYS A 26 11.37 -0.01 -0.73
N ILE A 27 10.30 -0.74 -0.91
CA ILE A 27 9.76 -1.10 -2.21
C ILE A 27 8.35 -0.53 -2.36
N LEU A 28 8.12 0.11 -3.48
CA LEU A 28 6.81 0.60 -3.91
C LEU A 28 6.57 0.14 -5.34
N PHE A 29 5.46 -0.56 -5.59
CA PHE A 29 5.04 -0.84 -6.96
C PHE A 29 3.51 -0.85 -7.09
N PRO A 30 2.97 -0.55 -8.28
CA PRO A 30 1.53 -0.52 -8.51
C PRO A 30 0.88 -1.88 -8.24
N ALA A 31 -0.26 -1.89 -7.55
CA ALA A 31 -1.03 -3.11 -7.25
C ALA A 31 -1.92 -3.52 -8.44
N VAL A 32 -1.40 -3.41 -9.67
CA VAL A 32 -2.07 -3.80 -10.91
C VAL A 32 -1.54 -5.15 -11.36
N ILE A 33 -2.45 -6.06 -11.70
CA ILE A 33 -2.15 -7.44 -12.07
C ILE A 33 -3.08 -7.93 -13.17
N CYS A 34 -2.60 -8.88 -13.97
CA CYS A 34 -3.40 -9.74 -14.82
C CYS A 34 -2.67 -11.06 -15.08
N ASN A 35 -3.38 -12.05 -15.62
CA ASN A 35 -2.79 -13.31 -16.02
C ASN A 35 -1.68 -13.10 -17.05
N GLY A 36 -0.55 -13.75 -16.81
CA GLY A 36 0.59 -13.79 -17.73
C GLY A 36 0.41 -14.86 -18.82
N SER A 37 1.14 -14.70 -19.90
CA SER A 37 1.20 -15.67 -21.00
C SER A 37 2.59 -15.70 -21.61
N GLU A 38 2.93 -16.76 -22.33
CA GLU A 38 4.16 -16.81 -23.13
C GLU A 38 4.19 -15.67 -24.14
N ARG A 39 5.33 -14.99 -24.22
CA ARG A 39 5.52 -13.83 -25.08
C ARG A 39 6.45 -14.18 -26.24
N ILE A 40 5.88 -14.45 -27.41
CA ILE A 40 6.64 -14.78 -28.61
C ILE A 40 7.53 -13.63 -29.07
N PHE A 41 7.06 -12.38 -28.91
CA PHE A 41 7.76 -11.17 -29.36
C PHE A 41 8.43 -10.39 -28.21
N SER A 42 8.70 -11.04 -27.08
CA SER A 42 9.29 -10.38 -25.90
C SER A 42 10.67 -9.75 -26.16
N THR A 43 11.39 -10.27 -27.15
CA THR A 43 12.74 -9.78 -27.53
C THR A 43 12.73 -8.70 -28.61
N LEU A 44 11.57 -8.43 -29.24
CA LEU A 44 11.47 -7.46 -30.32
C LEU A 44 11.04 -6.09 -29.75
N GLY A 45 11.92 -5.11 -29.80
CA GLY A 45 11.59 -3.69 -29.62
C GLY A 45 11.68 -3.07 -28.23
N ARG A 46 12.08 -3.83 -27.17
CA ARG A 46 12.20 -3.28 -25.81
C ARG A 46 13.62 -3.28 -25.21
N THR A 47 14.60 -3.80 -25.90
CA THR A 47 15.98 -3.97 -25.40
C THR A 47 16.67 -2.66 -25.04
N GLU A 48 16.25 -1.52 -25.57
CA GLU A 48 16.83 -0.22 -25.22
C GLU A 48 16.04 0.52 -24.10
N LEU A 49 14.71 0.30 -24.00
CA LEU A 49 13.89 0.85 -22.93
C LEU A 49 14.07 0.09 -21.59
N GLU A 50 14.39 -1.20 -21.64
CA GLU A 50 14.70 -2.02 -20.47
C GLU A 50 16.13 -1.81 -19.97
N ARG A 51 17.04 -1.23 -20.78
CA ARG A 51 18.41 -0.91 -20.40
C ARG A 51 18.57 0.43 -19.65
N GLY A 52 17.49 1.19 -19.49
CA GLY A 52 17.50 2.35 -18.61
C GLY A 52 17.78 1.91 -17.18
N SER A 53 18.80 2.48 -16.55
CA SER A 53 19.28 2.21 -15.19
C SER A 53 18.31 2.62 -14.06
N ASP A 54 17.02 2.77 -14.36
CA ASP A 54 16.01 3.18 -13.40
C ASP A 54 15.39 1.93 -12.76
N ILE A 55 15.88 1.55 -11.59
CA ILE A 55 15.39 0.42 -10.80
C ILE A 55 13.89 0.57 -10.52
N ASP A 56 13.40 1.78 -10.27
CA ASP A 56 11.99 2.02 -9.98
C ASP A 56 11.09 1.65 -11.16
N ARG A 57 11.54 1.92 -12.39
CA ARG A 57 10.82 1.50 -13.61
C ARG A 57 10.83 0.00 -13.82
N GLN A 58 11.94 -0.68 -13.49
CA GLN A 58 12.05 -2.13 -13.60
C GLN A 58 11.16 -2.82 -12.57
N VAL A 59 11.09 -2.31 -11.36
CA VAL A 59 10.20 -2.80 -10.29
C VAL A 59 8.72 -2.59 -10.66
N ALA A 60 8.40 -1.49 -11.34
CA ALA A 60 7.03 -1.19 -11.76
C ALA A 60 6.52 -2.03 -12.95
N SER A 61 7.36 -2.87 -13.59
CA SER A 61 7.03 -3.60 -14.83
C SER A 61 7.53 -5.05 -14.76
N LEU A 62 6.69 -5.95 -14.23
CA LEU A 62 7.10 -7.30 -13.89
C LEU A 62 6.36 -8.37 -14.68
N ASP A 63 7.12 -9.37 -15.10
CA ASP A 63 6.68 -10.64 -15.67
C ASP A 63 7.21 -11.74 -14.76
N VAL A 64 6.32 -12.45 -14.04
CA VAL A 64 6.70 -13.33 -12.94
C VAL A 64 5.85 -14.59 -12.87
N ILE A 65 6.47 -15.68 -12.40
CA ILE A 65 5.77 -16.90 -11.98
C ILE A 65 5.84 -16.96 -10.47
N VAL A 66 4.66 -17.01 -9.82
CA VAL A 66 4.52 -17.15 -8.38
C VAL A 66 4.08 -18.56 -8.05
N LYS A 67 4.75 -19.19 -7.09
CA LYS A 67 4.45 -20.56 -6.65
C LYS A 67 4.30 -20.62 -5.13
N ASN A 68 3.20 -21.20 -4.68
CA ASN A 68 3.07 -21.68 -3.31
C ASN A 68 3.69 -23.09 -3.22
N ASN A 69 4.85 -23.18 -2.58
CA ASN A 69 5.59 -24.46 -2.51
C ASN A 69 4.91 -25.50 -1.60
N SER A 70 4.00 -25.07 -0.70
CA SER A 70 3.28 -25.99 0.18
C SER A 70 2.11 -26.68 -0.52
N THR A 71 1.42 -25.97 -1.41
CA THR A 71 0.27 -26.51 -2.18
C THR A 71 0.65 -26.96 -3.58
N GLY A 72 1.80 -26.51 -4.10
CA GLY A 72 2.24 -26.74 -5.47
C GLY A 72 1.54 -25.85 -6.51
N VAL A 73 0.63 -24.98 -6.11
CA VAL A 73 -0.07 -24.05 -7.01
C VAL A 73 0.93 -23.06 -7.58
N GLU A 74 0.91 -22.92 -8.90
CA GLU A 74 1.79 -22.01 -9.65
C GLU A 74 0.94 -21.15 -10.59
N ARG A 75 1.26 -19.86 -10.67
CA ARG A 75 0.58 -18.88 -11.51
C ARG A 75 1.58 -17.98 -12.20
N HIS A 76 1.28 -17.63 -13.44
CA HIS A 76 2.05 -16.67 -14.22
C HIS A 76 1.28 -15.34 -14.27
N TYR A 77 1.95 -14.23 -13.93
CA TYR A 77 1.35 -12.91 -13.88
C TYR A 77 2.18 -11.85 -14.59
N PHE A 78 1.49 -10.91 -15.21
CA PHE A 78 2.04 -9.58 -15.50
C PHE A 78 1.59 -8.62 -14.40
N MET A 79 2.51 -7.77 -13.91
CA MET A 79 2.23 -6.83 -12.82
C MET A 79 2.67 -5.42 -13.17
N GLY A 80 1.96 -4.42 -12.58
CA GLY A 80 2.24 -3.02 -12.77
C GLY A 80 2.06 -2.55 -14.21
N SER A 81 2.94 -1.69 -14.70
CA SER A 81 2.84 -1.09 -16.04
C SER A 81 2.94 -2.12 -17.17
N LEU A 82 3.49 -3.30 -16.92
CA LEU A 82 3.50 -4.38 -17.92
C LEU A 82 2.10 -4.94 -18.12
N ALA A 83 1.35 -5.19 -17.05
CA ALA A 83 -0.05 -5.61 -17.12
C ALA A 83 -0.90 -4.59 -17.88
N GLU A 84 -0.79 -3.30 -17.53
CA GLU A 84 -1.50 -2.21 -18.22
C GLU A 84 -1.17 -2.12 -19.72
N SER A 85 0.07 -2.42 -20.09
CA SER A 85 0.54 -2.28 -21.48
C SER A 85 0.20 -3.48 -22.37
N LEU A 86 0.23 -4.70 -21.81
CA LEU A 86 0.03 -5.94 -22.57
C LEU A 86 -1.44 -6.35 -22.60
N ASN A 87 -2.13 -6.24 -21.47
CA ASN A 87 -3.53 -6.66 -21.32
C ASN A 87 -4.37 -5.56 -20.67
N PRO A 88 -4.54 -4.38 -21.29
CA PRO A 88 -5.20 -3.24 -20.66
C PRO A 88 -6.66 -3.52 -20.27
N LYS A 89 -7.33 -4.48 -20.94
CA LYS A 89 -8.71 -4.88 -20.63
C LYS A 89 -8.81 -5.82 -19.44
N GLU A 90 -7.80 -6.64 -19.20
CA GLU A 90 -7.77 -7.64 -18.12
C GLU A 90 -7.00 -7.11 -16.90
N ALA A 91 -6.07 -6.16 -17.11
CA ALA A 91 -5.32 -5.54 -16.05
C ALA A 91 -6.28 -4.81 -15.09
N HIS A 92 -6.20 -5.14 -13.82
CA HIS A 92 -7.04 -4.57 -12.77
C HIS A 92 -6.26 -4.39 -11.47
N TYR A 93 -6.79 -3.55 -10.58
CA TYR A 93 -6.34 -3.48 -9.20
C TYR A 93 -6.98 -4.60 -8.39
N CYS A 94 -6.25 -5.19 -7.45
CA CYS A 94 -6.82 -6.15 -6.50
C CYS A 94 -7.65 -5.41 -5.47
N TRP A 95 -8.96 -5.32 -5.71
CA TRP A 95 -9.90 -4.53 -4.91
C TRP A 95 -10.75 -5.35 -3.97
N ASP A 96 -10.50 -6.67 -3.86
CA ASP A 96 -11.23 -7.48 -2.90
C ASP A 96 -10.89 -7.01 -1.46
N GLU A 97 -11.94 -6.83 -0.67
CA GLU A 97 -11.83 -6.45 0.73
C GLU A 97 -11.25 -7.60 1.56
N ASP A 98 -11.52 -8.84 1.17
CA ASP A 98 -10.95 -10.05 1.78
C ASP A 98 -9.67 -10.49 1.06
N LYS A 99 -8.58 -9.76 1.31
CA LYS A 99 -7.24 -10.09 0.78
C LYS A 99 -6.73 -11.48 1.20
N SER A 100 -7.37 -12.13 2.17
CA SER A 100 -6.95 -13.46 2.62
C SER A 100 -7.37 -14.56 1.65
N THR A 101 -8.41 -14.33 0.84
CA THR A 101 -8.88 -15.25 -0.20
C THR A 101 -8.52 -14.83 -1.61
N ASP A 102 -7.99 -13.61 -1.77
CA ASP A 102 -7.57 -13.07 -3.06
C ASP A 102 -6.17 -13.58 -3.39
N GLU A 103 -6.08 -14.58 -4.29
CA GLU A 103 -4.83 -15.18 -4.76
C GLU A 103 -3.92 -14.14 -5.45
N GLU A 104 -4.49 -13.16 -6.13
CA GLU A 104 -3.75 -12.11 -6.82
C GLU A 104 -3.18 -11.08 -5.85
N ALA A 105 -3.96 -10.66 -4.84
CA ALA A 105 -3.48 -9.78 -3.79
C ALA A 105 -2.34 -10.43 -2.98
N MET A 106 -2.47 -11.73 -2.70
CA MET A 106 -1.40 -12.52 -2.07
C MET A 106 -0.16 -12.57 -2.97
N SER A 107 -0.33 -12.82 -4.27
CA SER A 107 0.77 -12.88 -5.23
C SER A 107 1.50 -11.54 -5.35
N LEU A 108 0.80 -10.42 -5.33
CA LEU A 108 1.40 -9.08 -5.29
C LEU A 108 2.27 -8.89 -4.04
N LEU A 109 1.77 -9.29 -2.88
CA LEU A 109 2.55 -9.22 -1.63
C LEU A 109 3.80 -10.11 -1.67
N ILE A 110 3.67 -11.35 -2.14
CA ILE A 110 4.79 -12.30 -2.26
C ILE A 110 5.86 -11.79 -3.24
N VAL A 111 5.44 -11.20 -4.37
CA VAL A 111 6.38 -10.58 -5.33
C VAL A 111 7.07 -9.37 -4.71
N GLY A 112 6.35 -8.55 -3.97
CA GLY A 112 6.95 -7.44 -3.21
C GLY A 112 8.04 -7.92 -2.24
N LEU A 113 7.76 -8.95 -1.44
CA LEU A 113 8.74 -9.56 -0.53
C LEU A 113 9.93 -10.13 -1.30
N ALA A 114 9.70 -10.77 -2.44
CA ALA A 114 10.78 -11.28 -3.30
C ALA A 114 11.67 -10.16 -3.87
N LEU A 115 11.10 -8.99 -4.17
CA LEU A 115 11.85 -7.81 -4.60
C LEU A 115 12.69 -7.23 -3.46
N ALA A 116 12.13 -7.19 -2.25
CA ALA A 116 12.76 -6.57 -1.08
C ALA A 116 13.85 -7.44 -0.46
N GLN A 117 13.70 -8.78 -0.43
CA GLN A 117 14.64 -9.65 0.26
C GLN A 117 16.09 -9.52 -0.28
N PRO A 118 17.12 -9.51 0.60
CA PRO A 118 18.51 -9.32 0.17
C PRO A 118 19.09 -10.56 -0.52
N TYR A 119 18.60 -11.76 -0.18
CA TYR A 119 19.14 -13.03 -0.66
C TYR A 119 18.10 -13.83 -1.46
N PRO A 120 18.53 -14.75 -2.36
CA PRO A 120 17.61 -15.58 -3.13
C PRO A 120 16.77 -16.55 -2.29
N LYS A 121 17.17 -16.81 -1.04
CA LYS A 121 16.41 -17.64 -0.08
C LYS A 121 16.43 -16.99 1.28
N THR A 122 15.24 -16.75 1.86
CA THR A 122 15.11 -15.95 3.09
C THR A 122 13.96 -16.47 3.96
N ASN A 123 14.18 -16.50 5.27
CA ASN A 123 13.12 -16.69 6.24
C ASN A 123 12.59 -15.32 6.67
N ILE A 124 11.27 -15.17 6.78
CA ILE A 124 10.61 -13.86 6.99
C ILE A 124 9.72 -13.90 8.23
N TYR A 125 9.82 -12.87 9.06
CA TYR A 125 8.77 -12.46 9.99
C TYR A 125 8.11 -11.22 9.42
N LEU A 126 6.79 -11.30 9.18
CA LEU A 126 6.03 -10.32 8.45
C LEU A 126 5.03 -9.60 9.37
N GLY A 127 5.12 -8.27 9.43
CA GLY A 127 4.06 -7.41 9.89
C GLY A 127 3.26 -6.88 8.69
N THR A 128 1.93 -6.89 8.78
CA THR A 128 1.07 -6.34 7.72
C THR A 128 -0.24 -5.84 8.31
N GLY A 129 -1.11 -5.28 7.49
CA GLY A 129 -2.37 -4.72 7.96
C GLY A 129 -3.54 -4.94 7.02
N VAL A 130 -4.73 -4.78 7.61
CA VAL A 130 -6.02 -4.73 6.91
C VAL A 130 -6.77 -3.47 7.34
N PRO A 131 -7.71 -2.95 6.55
CA PRO A 131 -8.51 -1.81 6.94
C PRO A 131 -9.18 -2.02 8.31
N VAL A 132 -9.29 -0.95 9.10
CA VAL A 132 -9.86 -0.99 10.46
C VAL A 132 -11.19 -1.71 10.51
N LYS A 133 -12.06 -1.44 9.53
CA LYS A 133 -13.40 -2.04 9.37
C LYS A 133 -13.40 -3.58 9.34
N PHE A 134 -12.36 -4.18 8.74
CA PHE A 134 -12.29 -5.64 8.50
C PHE A 134 -11.37 -6.38 9.45
N TYR A 135 -10.66 -5.68 10.34
CA TYR A 135 -9.64 -6.26 11.18
C TYR A 135 -10.15 -7.43 12.02
N ALA A 136 -11.28 -7.25 12.71
CA ALA A 136 -11.82 -8.29 13.60
C ALA A 136 -12.21 -9.58 12.87
N SER A 137 -12.67 -9.48 11.61
CA SER A 137 -13.11 -10.63 10.81
C SER A 137 -12.00 -11.31 10.03
N LEU A 138 -10.93 -10.58 9.67
CA LEU A 138 -9.92 -11.08 8.73
C LEU A 138 -8.57 -11.43 9.36
N LYS A 139 -8.22 -10.87 10.53
CA LYS A 139 -6.86 -10.97 11.07
C LYS A 139 -6.35 -12.41 11.19
N ASP A 140 -7.11 -13.30 11.83
CA ASP A 140 -6.66 -14.67 12.14
C ASP A 140 -6.54 -15.51 10.86
N LYS A 141 -7.51 -15.36 9.95
CA LYS A 141 -7.50 -16.02 8.64
C LYS A 141 -6.32 -15.54 7.80
N TYR A 142 -6.11 -14.23 7.70
CA TYR A 142 -5.03 -13.67 6.90
C TYR A 142 -3.66 -14.02 7.49
N GLU A 143 -3.51 -14.02 8.82
CA GLU A 143 -2.27 -14.50 9.48
C GLU A 143 -1.97 -15.98 9.15
N ALA A 144 -3.00 -16.83 9.03
CA ALA A 144 -2.83 -18.23 8.68
C ALA A 144 -2.42 -18.41 7.21
N GLU A 145 -3.07 -17.71 6.28
CA GLU A 145 -2.80 -17.79 4.83
C GLU A 145 -1.41 -17.23 4.46
N LEU A 146 -0.93 -16.24 5.21
CA LEU A 146 0.40 -15.65 4.98
C LEU A 146 1.54 -16.61 5.32
N LYS A 147 1.32 -17.60 6.22
CA LYS A 147 2.36 -18.57 6.61
C LYS A 147 2.59 -19.60 5.53
N GLY A 148 3.84 -19.85 5.20
CA GLY A 148 4.17 -20.89 4.22
C GLY A 148 5.44 -20.60 3.46
N SER A 149 5.69 -21.47 2.49
CA SER A 149 6.85 -21.40 1.61
C SER A 149 6.40 -20.97 0.21
N PHE A 150 7.05 -19.94 -0.31
CA PHE A 150 6.75 -19.37 -1.62
C PHE A 150 8.01 -19.20 -2.46
N SER A 151 7.85 -19.18 -3.78
CA SER A 151 8.91 -18.79 -4.69
C SER A 151 8.39 -17.94 -5.83
N VAL A 152 9.23 -17.02 -6.30
CA VAL A 152 8.97 -16.11 -7.41
C VAL A 152 10.08 -16.27 -8.42
N THR A 153 9.73 -16.66 -9.65
CA THR A 153 10.64 -16.69 -10.80
C THR A 153 10.40 -15.43 -11.63
N PHE A 154 11.44 -14.62 -11.77
CA PHE A 154 11.37 -13.36 -12.52
C PHE A 154 11.70 -13.61 -13.99
N LEU A 155 10.75 -13.38 -14.89
CA LEU A 155 10.92 -13.42 -16.33
C LEU A 155 11.31 -12.05 -16.90
N SER A 156 11.05 -10.98 -16.13
CA SER A 156 11.53 -9.60 -16.40
C SER A 156 11.91 -8.88 -15.12
N GLY A 157 12.33 -7.60 -15.23
CA GLY A 157 12.67 -6.75 -14.10
C GLY A 157 14.09 -6.97 -13.56
N PRO A 158 14.37 -6.46 -12.33
CA PRO A 158 15.75 -6.40 -11.81
C PRO A 158 16.37 -7.76 -11.52
N PHE A 159 15.55 -8.79 -11.32
CA PHE A 159 15.98 -10.17 -11.03
C PHE A 159 15.69 -11.15 -12.17
N LYS A 160 15.60 -10.66 -13.41
CA LYS A 160 15.33 -11.51 -14.59
C LYS A 160 16.20 -12.77 -14.62
N GLY A 161 15.55 -13.93 -14.79
CA GLY A 161 16.19 -15.25 -14.83
C GLY A 161 16.50 -15.85 -13.46
N GLN A 162 16.17 -15.17 -12.37
CA GLN A 162 16.35 -15.68 -11.00
C GLN A 162 15.05 -16.20 -10.43
N THR A 163 15.15 -17.24 -9.60
CA THR A 163 14.08 -17.66 -8.69
C THR A 163 14.47 -17.28 -7.28
N ARG A 164 13.58 -16.56 -6.60
CA ARG A 164 13.73 -16.12 -5.22
C ARG A 164 12.71 -16.83 -4.35
N SER A 165 13.16 -17.50 -3.30
CA SER A 165 12.31 -18.31 -2.40
C SER A 165 12.26 -17.69 -1.02
N MET A 166 11.13 -17.86 -0.34
CA MET A 166 10.95 -17.38 1.03
C MET A 166 10.10 -18.34 1.85
N ASN A 167 10.37 -18.35 3.16
CA ASN A 167 9.50 -18.99 4.14
C ASN A 167 8.99 -17.90 5.08
N ILE A 168 7.69 -17.62 5.05
CA ILE A 168 7.05 -16.75 6.04
C ILE A 168 6.77 -17.60 7.27
N LEU A 169 7.68 -17.51 8.25
CA LEU A 169 7.63 -18.30 9.47
C LEU A 169 6.56 -17.82 10.44
N ARG A 170 6.38 -16.49 10.47
CA ARG A 170 5.38 -15.81 11.30
C ARG A 170 4.86 -14.59 10.58
N SER A 171 3.59 -14.32 10.81
CA SER A 171 2.91 -13.11 10.36
C SER A 171 2.15 -12.47 11.52
N ARG A 172 2.04 -11.15 11.50
CA ARG A 172 1.19 -10.37 12.40
C ARG A 172 0.38 -9.40 11.58
N VAL A 173 -0.94 -9.54 11.66
CA VAL A 173 -1.89 -8.63 11.01
C VAL A 173 -2.40 -7.62 12.03
N LEU A 174 -2.37 -6.34 11.65
CA LEU A 174 -2.81 -5.20 12.47
C LEU A 174 -3.88 -4.39 11.72
N PRO A 175 -4.66 -3.56 12.41
CA PRO A 175 -5.46 -2.54 11.71
C PRO A 175 -4.52 -1.58 10.97
N GLN A 176 -4.84 -1.23 9.72
CA GLN A 176 -4.20 -0.09 9.06
C GLN A 176 -4.36 1.17 9.96
N SER A 177 -3.48 2.15 9.80
CA SER A 177 -3.33 3.31 10.70
C SER A 177 -2.75 2.98 12.10
N TYR A 178 -2.85 1.73 12.61
CA TYR A 178 -2.11 1.32 13.81
C TYR A 178 -0.60 1.28 13.55
N GLY A 179 -0.19 0.89 12.33
CA GLY A 179 1.21 0.94 11.91
C GLY A 179 1.80 2.35 12.01
N VAL A 180 1.07 3.36 11.59
CA VAL A 180 1.49 4.77 11.72
C VAL A 180 1.74 5.13 13.18
N PHE A 181 0.82 4.77 14.09
CA PHE A 181 0.99 5.04 15.51
C PHE A 181 2.24 4.35 16.09
N ILE A 182 2.48 3.09 15.73
CA ILE A 182 3.68 2.35 16.15
C ILE A 182 4.95 3.05 15.66
N LYS A 183 4.99 3.43 14.38
CA LYS A 183 6.15 4.14 13.79
C LYS A 183 6.50 5.41 14.56
N GLU A 184 5.48 6.18 14.95
CA GLU A 184 5.69 7.46 15.63
C GLU A 184 5.95 7.31 17.15
N THR A 185 5.75 6.12 17.72
CA THR A 185 5.81 5.93 19.19
C THR A 185 6.83 4.90 19.66
N LEU A 186 7.25 3.96 18.82
CA LEU A 186 8.11 2.85 19.23
C LEU A 186 9.35 2.69 18.35
N THR A 187 10.45 2.23 18.98
CA THR A 187 11.60 1.67 18.28
C THR A 187 11.39 0.18 17.98
N GLU A 188 12.30 -0.41 17.17
CA GLU A 188 12.36 -1.86 16.93
C GLU A 188 12.58 -2.68 18.19
N ASP A 189 13.24 -2.13 19.21
CA ASP A 189 13.44 -2.76 20.52
C ASP A 189 12.24 -2.62 21.45
N GLY A 190 11.17 -1.95 21.02
CA GLY A 190 9.93 -1.72 21.78
C GLY A 190 10.03 -0.58 22.80
N ASN A 191 11.07 0.25 22.71
CA ASN A 191 11.18 1.43 23.55
C ASN A 191 10.33 2.57 23.01
N ALA A 192 9.74 3.35 23.91
CA ALA A 192 8.97 4.54 23.53
C ALA A 192 9.91 5.63 22.99
N THR A 193 9.59 6.16 21.80
CA THR A 193 10.31 7.28 21.16
C THR A 193 9.66 8.62 21.42
N ASN A 194 8.32 8.65 21.57
CA ASN A 194 7.56 9.87 21.73
C ASN A 194 6.49 9.69 22.83
N ALA A 195 6.93 9.91 24.08
CA ALA A 195 6.06 9.76 25.25
C ALA A 195 4.81 10.67 25.22
N LYS A 196 4.85 11.81 24.49
CA LYS A 196 3.70 12.70 24.36
C LYS A 196 2.52 12.08 23.64
N LEU A 197 2.79 11.16 22.69
CA LEU A 197 1.73 10.48 21.96
C LEU A 197 1.07 9.34 22.75
N PHE A 198 1.64 8.94 23.91
CA PHE A 198 1.01 7.98 24.82
C PHE A 198 0.06 8.64 25.83
N GLY A 199 0.11 9.95 25.99
CA GLY A 199 -0.78 10.67 26.92
C GLY A 199 -1.94 11.33 26.18
N GLY A 200 -3.19 11.02 26.60
CA GLY A 200 -4.39 11.62 26.02
C GLY A 200 -4.82 11.05 24.69
N TYR A 201 -5.61 11.83 23.92
CA TYR A 201 -6.18 11.38 22.64
C TYR A 201 -5.28 11.72 21.46
N VAL A 202 -4.93 10.71 20.67
CA VAL A 202 -4.26 10.81 19.38
C VAL A 202 -5.14 10.20 18.30
N VAL A 203 -5.26 10.88 17.17
CA VAL A 203 -6.00 10.37 16.00
C VAL A 203 -5.03 10.18 14.86
N VAL A 204 -5.06 9.03 14.21
CA VAL A 204 -4.36 8.77 12.95
C VAL A 204 -5.37 8.80 11.82
N ILE A 205 -5.07 9.54 10.77
CA ILE A 205 -5.86 9.63 9.53
C ILE A 205 -4.97 9.14 8.39
N ASP A 206 -5.38 8.06 7.75
CA ASP A 206 -4.67 7.44 6.62
C ASP A 206 -5.58 7.36 5.40
N PRO A 207 -5.65 8.41 4.59
CA PRO A 207 -6.38 8.38 3.33
C PRO A 207 -5.63 7.49 2.33
N GLY A 208 -6.32 6.44 1.89
CA GLY A 208 -5.84 5.52 0.88
C GLY A 208 -6.43 5.78 -0.51
N PHE A 209 -6.30 4.77 -1.38
CA PHE A 209 -6.87 4.85 -2.73
C PHE A 209 -8.40 4.75 -2.69
N ARG A 210 -8.96 3.79 -1.96
CA ARG A 210 -10.40 3.53 -1.90
C ARG A 210 -11.05 4.06 -0.62
N THR A 211 -10.39 3.87 0.52
CA THR A 211 -10.90 4.22 1.84
C THR A 211 -9.98 5.24 2.54
N THR A 212 -10.51 5.87 3.56
CA THR A 212 -9.73 6.62 4.56
C THR A 212 -9.91 5.94 5.90
N ASP A 213 -8.83 5.42 6.47
CA ASP A 213 -8.84 4.76 7.77
C ASP A 213 -8.53 5.76 8.89
N ILE A 214 -9.36 5.73 9.94
CA ILE A 214 -9.21 6.54 11.14
C ILE A 214 -9.00 5.61 12.33
N ALA A 215 -7.86 5.75 13.02
CA ALA A 215 -7.57 5.08 14.27
C ALA A 215 -7.44 6.11 15.38
N THR A 216 -8.18 5.92 16.46
CA THR A 216 -8.16 6.79 17.65
C THR A 216 -7.51 6.05 18.80
N PHE A 217 -6.59 6.72 19.48
CA PHE A 217 -5.87 6.17 20.62
C PHE A 217 -6.14 7.01 21.85
N TYR A 218 -6.22 6.36 23.00
CA TYR A 218 -6.22 7.00 24.31
C TYR A 218 -5.18 6.31 25.19
N ASP A 219 -4.25 7.09 25.72
CA ASP A 219 -3.12 6.60 26.52
C ASP A 219 -2.40 5.38 25.85
N GLY A 220 -2.17 5.47 24.54
CA GLY A 220 -1.50 4.44 23.74
C GLY A 220 -2.36 3.24 23.34
N ILE A 221 -3.61 3.18 23.80
CA ILE A 221 -4.54 2.07 23.48
C ILE A 221 -5.46 2.51 22.35
N MET A 222 -5.51 1.71 21.29
CA MET A 222 -6.46 1.94 20.19
C MET A 222 -7.89 1.70 20.67
N LEU A 223 -8.76 2.66 20.40
CA LEU A 223 -10.18 2.58 20.76
C LEU A 223 -10.98 1.83 19.71
N ASP A 224 -11.91 1.00 20.17
CA ASP A 224 -12.84 0.25 19.31
C ASP A 224 -13.85 1.16 18.58
N PRO A 225 -14.53 0.66 17.54
CA PRO A 225 -15.64 1.36 16.93
C PRO A 225 -16.70 1.84 17.96
N PRO A 226 -17.32 3.00 17.79
CA PRO A 226 -17.21 3.85 16.59
C PRO A 226 -16.03 4.84 16.61
N ASN A 227 -15.13 4.82 17.58
CA ASN A 227 -14.04 5.79 17.69
C ASN A 227 -12.92 5.55 16.67
N SER A 228 -12.70 4.29 16.28
CA SER A 228 -11.86 3.94 15.14
C SER A 228 -12.76 3.37 14.03
N PHE A 229 -12.59 3.85 12.79
CA PHE A 229 -13.52 3.56 11.70
C PHE A 229 -12.87 3.80 10.33
N SER A 230 -13.54 3.39 9.26
CA SER A 230 -13.14 3.69 7.88
C SER A 230 -14.21 4.51 7.18
N ILE A 231 -13.79 5.45 6.35
CA ILE A 231 -14.63 6.23 5.44
C ILE A 231 -14.47 5.63 4.05
N GLU A 232 -15.58 5.29 3.37
CA GLU A 232 -15.61 4.73 2.01
C GLU A 232 -15.32 5.82 0.94
N LYS A 233 -14.27 6.61 1.18
CA LYS A 233 -13.76 7.63 0.27
C LYS A 233 -12.24 7.69 0.34
N GLY A 234 -11.62 7.71 -0.82
CA GLY A 234 -10.19 7.87 -1.01
C GLY A 234 -9.89 8.56 -2.34
N LEU A 235 -8.71 8.36 -2.89
CA LEU A 235 -8.28 8.96 -4.14
C LEU A 235 -9.15 8.56 -5.33
N GLN A 236 -9.68 7.33 -5.35
CA GLN A 236 -10.60 6.84 -6.36
C GLN A 236 -11.83 7.75 -6.51
N TRP A 237 -12.39 8.20 -5.40
CA TRP A 237 -13.51 9.14 -5.41
C TRP A 237 -13.13 10.47 -6.11
N ALA A 238 -11.90 10.96 -5.87
CA ALA A 238 -11.41 12.15 -6.55
C ALA A 238 -11.21 11.91 -8.06
N TYR A 239 -10.71 10.74 -8.46
CA TYR A 239 -10.58 10.35 -9.86
C TYR A 239 -11.94 10.26 -10.56
N THR A 240 -12.96 9.69 -9.93
CA THR A 240 -14.32 9.68 -10.46
C THR A 240 -14.81 11.09 -10.80
N GLY A 241 -14.62 12.05 -9.88
CA GLY A 241 -14.99 13.45 -10.14
C GLY A 241 -14.16 14.11 -11.25
N VAL A 242 -12.90 13.73 -11.41
CA VAL A 242 -12.05 14.19 -12.52
C VAL A 242 -12.54 13.59 -13.84
N ALA A 243 -12.88 12.30 -13.89
CA ALA A 243 -13.41 11.63 -15.08
C ALA A 243 -14.72 12.28 -15.57
N GLU A 244 -15.64 12.52 -14.64
CA GLU A 244 -16.91 13.21 -14.94
C GLU A 244 -16.64 14.60 -15.54
N LYS A 245 -15.71 15.36 -14.95
CA LYS A 245 -15.40 16.70 -15.45
C LYS A 245 -14.70 16.67 -16.80
N LEU A 246 -13.81 15.72 -17.05
CA LEU A 246 -13.17 15.54 -18.35
C LEU A 246 -14.21 15.22 -19.43
N LYS A 247 -15.18 14.34 -19.13
CA LYS A 247 -16.30 14.01 -20.01
C LYS A 247 -17.14 15.26 -20.32
N GLU A 248 -17.46 16.10 -19.33
CA GLU A 248 -18.16 17.38 -19.54
C GLU A 248 -17.36 18.34 -20.42
N MET A 249 -16.06 18.49 -20.18
CA MET A 249 -15.18 19.39 -20.95
C MET A 249 -15.11 18.99 -22.43
N THR A 250 -15.31 17.73 -22.74
CA THR A 250 -15.24 17.18 -24.10
C THR A 250 -16.61 16.82 -24.69
N ALA A 251 -17.70 17.16 -24.00
CA ALA A 251 -19.07 16.81 -24.41
C ALA A 251 -19.49 17.31 -25.82
N ASN A 252 -18.90 18.42 -26.29
CA ASN A 252 -19.19 18.99 -27.62
C ASN A 252 -18.40 18.33 -28.77
N HIS A 253 -17.54 17.36 -28.46
CA HIS A 253 -16.81 16.60 -29.48
C HIS A 253 -17.62 15.38 -29.92
N ALA A 254 -17.31 14.86 -31.12
CA ALA A 254 -18.01 13.69 -31.68
C ALA A 254 -17.93 12.42 -30.80
N SER A 255 -16.89 12.34 -29.99
CA SER A 255 -16.72 11.28 -28.97
C SER A 255 -16.18 11.93 -27.70
N PRO A 256 -17.04 12.18 -26.70
CA PRO A 256 -16.57 12.62 -25.38
C PRO A 256 -15.58 11.61 -24.79
N ILE A 257 -14.60 12.13 -24.03
CA ILE A 257 -13.61 11.25 -23.38
C ILE A 257 -14.30 10.47 -22.26
N GLU A 258 -14.17 9.16 -22.31
CA GLU A 258 -14.45 8.26 -21.20
C GLU A 258 -13.12 7.71 -20.70
N THR A 259 -12.87 7.83 -19.41
CA THR A 259 -11.64 7.40 -18.76
C THR A 259 -11.95 6.68 -17.44
N ASP A 260 -11.07 5.81 -17.00
CA ASP A 260 -11.18 5.08 -15.75
C ASP A 260 -10.08 5.48 -14.74
N ASP A 261 -10.15 4.91 -13.54
CA ASP A 261 -9.23 5.20 -12.45
C ASP A 261 -7.77 4.85 -12.81
N LYS A 262 -7.55 3.79 -13.60
CA LYS A 262 -6.21 3.34 -14.01
C LYS A 262 -5.57 4.33 -14.98
N GLU A 263 -6.34 4.79 -15.95
CA GLU A 263 -5.88 5.79 -16.91
C GLU A 263 -5.58 7.11 -16.19
N LEU A 264 -6.46 7.56 -15.29
CA LEU A 264 -6.23 8.77 -14.49
C LEU A 264 -5.03 8.64 -13.57
N ASP A 265 -4.85 7.50 -12.87
CA ASP A 265 -3.66 7.27 -12.07
C ASP A 265 -2.38 7.42 -12.91
N LYS A 266 -2.36 6.80 -14.11
CA LYS A 266 -1.24 6.95 -15.05
C LYS A 266 -1.05 8.40 -15.48
N ILE A 267 -2.12 9.13 -15.79
CA ILE A 267 -2.07 10.55 -16.18
C ILE A 267 -1.43 11.40 -15.06
N PHE A 268 -1.85 11.22 -13.82
CA PHE A 268 -1.29 12.01 -12.72
C PHE A 268 0.13 11.55 -12.33
N ARG A 269 0.39 10.27 -12.33
CA ARG A 269 1.70 9.70 -11.95
C ARG A 269 2.78 9.92 -13.01
N VAL A 270 2.44 9.79 -14.30
CA VAL A 270 3.40 9.83 -15.41
C VAL A 270 3.35 11.16 -16.16
N ASN A 271 2.14 11.62 -16.52
CA ASN A 271 1.94 12.78 -17.38
C ASN A 271 1.70 14.07 -16.57
N LYS A 272 1.92 14.04 -15.23
CA LYS A 272 1.79 15.22 -14.35
C LYS A 272 0.43 15.92 -14.46
N GLY A 273 -0.65 15.16 -14.65
CA GLY A 273 -2.03 15.68 -14.77
C GLY A 273 -2.39 16.23 -16.15
N LEU A 274 -1.53 16.05 -17.16
CA LEU A 274 -1.79 16.50 -18.54
C LEU A 274 -2.39 15.33 -19.35
N TYR A 275 -3.68 15.39 -19.65
CA TYR A 275 -4.36 14.39 -20.48
C TYR A 275 -4.08 14.67 -21.96
N PRO A 276 -3.45 13.76 -22.72
CA PRO A 276 -3.17 13.95 -24.14
C PRO A 276 -4.49 14.07 -24.93
N TRP A 277 -4.67 15.17 -25.66
CA TRP A 277 -5.88 15.43 -26.41
C TRP A 277 -5.60 16.19 -27.71
N ASN A 278 -6.04 15.63 -28.83
CA ASN A 278 -5.73 16.15 -30.18
C ASN A 278 -4.22 16.40 -30.34
N ASN A 279 -3.82 17.59 -30.75
CA ASN A 279 -2.42 18.00 -30.91
C ASN A 279 -1.86 18.71 -29.66
N GLY A 280 -2.49 18.53 -28.50
CA GLY A 280 -2.13 19.20 -27.25
C GLY A 280 -2.44 18.35 -26.03
N ALA A 281 -2.79 18.99 -24.92
CA ALA A 281 -3.21 18.33 -23.70
C ALA A 281 -4.25 19.15 -22.94
N ILE A 282 -5.11 18.45 -22.19
CA ILE A 282 -6.03 19.06 -21.22
C ILE A 282 -5.34 19.01 -19.85
N ASP A 283 -5.19 20.15 -19.18
CA ASP A 283 -4.68 20.21 -17.81
C ASP A 283 -5.79 19.87 -16.81
N LEU A 284 -5.65 18.72 -16.16
CA LEU A 284 -6.58 18.22 -15.16
C LEU A 284 -6.21 18.63 -13.71
N ASN A 285 -5.05 19.26 -13.50
CA ASN A 285 -4.59 19.65 -12.16
C ASN A 285 -5.56 20.58 -11.42
N PRO A 286 -6.19 21.60 -12.05
CA PRO A 286 -7.17 22.44 -11.37
C PRO A 286 -8.40 21.66 -10.90
N VAL A 287 -8.83 20.67 -11.69
CA VAL A 287 -9.96 19.80 -11.32
C VAL A 287 -9.57 18.90 -10.15
N MET A 288 -8.40 18.24 -10.22
CA MET A 288 -7.87 17.39 -9.17
C MET A 288 -7.73 18.16 -7.84
N LYS A 289 -7.15 19.36 -7.88
CA LYS A 289 -7.04 20.21 -6.70
C LYS A 289 -8.37 20.45 -6.01
N ARG A 290 -9.43 20.72 -6.78
CA ARG A 290 -10.78 20.90 -6.25
C ARG A 290 -11.32 19.60 -5.64
N MET A 291 -11.14 18.45 -6.31
CA MET A 291 -11.59 17.16 -5.79
C MET A 291 -10.87 16.77 -4.51
N LEU A 292 -9.57 17.02 -4.41
CA LEU A 292 -8.79 16.79 -3.18
C LEU A 292 -9.25 17.70 -2.03
N SER A 293 -9.56 18.96 -2.30
CA SER A 293 -10.12 19.86 -1.30
C SER A 293 -11.50 19.39 -0.80
N GLN A 294 -12.34 18.87 -1.67
CA GLN A 294 -13.64 18.30 -1.29
C GLN A 294 -13.48 17.01 -0.48
N LEU A 295 -12.56 16.12 -0.88
CA LEU A 295 -12.22 14.91 -0.14
C LEU A 295 -11.76 15.25 1.28
N ALA A 296 -10.85 16.22 1.42
CA ALA A 296 -10.37 16.69 2.72
C ALA A 296 -11.49 17.27 3.61
N ALA A 297 -12.41 18.03 3.01
CA ALA A 297 -13.56 18.58 3.72
C ALA A 297 -14.51 17.47 4.22
N ASP A 298 -14.72 16.42 3.41
CA ASP A 298 -15.53 15.26 3.78
C ASP A 298 -14.87 14.46 4.91
N ILE A 299 -13.56 14.19 4.81
CA ILE A 299 -12.78 13.54 5.86
C ILE A 299 -12.88 14.33 7.16
N SER A 300 -12.60 15.63 7.10
CA SER A 300 -12.65 16.51 8.30
C SER A 300 -14.04 16.50 8.95
N ARG A 301 -15.11 16.54 8.15
CA ARG A 301 -16.49 16.50 8.63
C ARG A 301 -16.82 15.19 9.35
N GLU A 302 -16.47 14.03 8.77
CA GLU A 302 -16.74 12.73 9.36
C GLU A 302 -15.91 12.50 10.64
N VAL A 303 -14.65 12.92 10.65
CA VAL A 303 -13.80 12.86 11.84
C VAL A 303 -14.41 13.72 12.97
N MET A 304 -14.71 14.99 12.69
CA MET A 304 -15.28 15.90 13.71
C MET A 304 -16.66 15.46 14.18
N LYS A 305 -17.49 14.89 13.32
CA LYS A 305 -18.81 14.37 13.68
C LYS A 305 -18.69 13.17 14.61
N THR A 306 -17.85 12.20 14.25
CA THR A 306 -17.69 10.92 14.98
C THR A 306 -16.97 11.15 16.31
N LEU A 307 -15.91 11.97 16.33
CA LEU A 307 -15.08 12.21 17.50
C LEU A 307 -15.54 13.43 18.31
N LYS A 308 -16.72 14.01 18.03
CA LYS A 308 -17.26 15.18 18.73
C LYS A 308 -17.19 15.08 20.25
N PRO A 309 -17.47 13.94 20.90
CA PRO A 309 -17.42 13.84 22.37
C PRO A 309 -16.02 14.05 22.96
N MET A 310 -14.97 13.87 22.16
CA MET A 310 -13.58 14.00 22.60
C MET A 310 -12.80 15.10 21.85
N ALA A 311 -13.44 15.84 20.94
CA ALA A 311 -12.78 16.78 20.03
C ALA A 311 -11.86 17.78 20.77
N GLY A 312 -12.31 18.40 21.87
CA GLY A 312 -11.50 19.33 22.67
C GLY A 312 -10.37 18.67 23.48
N ARG A 313 -10.21 17.35 23.43
CA ARG A 313 -9.17 16.60 24.14
C ARG A 313 -8.18 15.92 23.18
N ILE A 314 -8.41 16.01 21.86
CA ILE A 314 -7.49 15.50 20.85
C ILE A 314 -6.28 16.43 20.78
N HIS A 315 -5.13 15.94 21.22
CA HIS A 315 -3.92 16.77 21.25
C HIS A 315 -3.07 16.65 19.99
N THR A 316 -3.23 15.56 19.20
CA THR A 316 -2.49 15.36 17.96
C THR A 316 -3.32 14.57 16.95
N VAL A 317 -3.31 15.03 15.71
CA VAL A 317 -3.86 14.32 14.55
C VAL A 317 -2.71 14.00 13.60
N LEU A 318 -2.29 12.72 13.56
CA LEU A 318 -1.25 12.25 12.65
C LEU A 318 -1.88 11.96 11.28
N VAL A 319 -1.31 12.51 10.23
CA VAL A 319 -1.77 12.28 8.85
C VAL A 319 -0.70 11.48 8.12
N ALA A 320 -1.10 10.38 7.48
CA ALA A 320 -0.24 9.45 6.80
C ALA A 320 -0.74 9.14 5.38
N GLY A 321 0.01 8.30 4.65
CA GLY A 321 -0.34 7.90 3.29
C GLY A 321 0.00 8.94 2.23
N LYS A 322 0.19 8.49 0.98
CA LYS A 322 0.43 9.42 -0.14
C LYS A 322 -0.75 10.36 -0.39
N VAL A 323 -1.97 9.84 -0.25
CA VAL A 323 -3.19 10.67 -0.38
C VAL A 323 -3.30 11.63 0.79
N GLY A 324 -2.88 11.22 2.00
CA GLY A 324 -2.79 12.08 3.18
C GLY A 324 -1.91 13.30 2.93
N GLU A 325 -0.73 13.11 2.33
CA GLU A 325 0.14 14.20 1.89
C GLU A 325 -0.58 15.14 0.90
N MET A 326 -1.31 14.60 -0.07
CA MET A 326 -2.03 15.39 -1.08
C MET A 326 -3.18 16.22 -0.52
N VAL A 327 -3.84 15.74 0.54
CA VAL A 327 -4.99 16.43 1.16
C VAL A 327 -4.63 17.24 2.40
N PHE A 328 -3.41 17.10 2.92
CA PHE A 328 -2.98 17.67 4.21
C PHE A 328 -3.33 19.14 4.38
N GLU A 329 -2.98 19.99 3.41
CA GLU A 329 -3.22 21.42 3.46
C GLU A 329 -4.72 21.79 3.50
N TYR A 330 -5.57 20.92 2.93
CA TYR A 330 -7.02 21.15 2.84
C TYR A 330 -7.80 20.58 4.04
N LEU A 331 -7.17 19.74 4.88
CA LEU A 331 -7.83 19.21 6.08
C LEU A 331 -8.10 20.34 7.07
N ASN A 332 -9.37 20.51 7.48
CA ASN A 332 -9.77 21.46 8.49
C ASN A 332 -9.82 20.78 9.88
N LEU A 333 -8.63 20.45 10.40
CA LEU A 333 -8.44 19.79 11.69
C LEU A 333 -7.34 20.51 12.46
N GLU A 334 -7.59 20.75 13.75
CA GLU A 334 -6.58 21.30 14.65
C GLU A 334 -5.52 20.25 14.99
N ASN A 335 -4.32 20.72 15.37
CA ASN A 335 -3.20 19.88 15.81
C ASN A 335 -2.81 18.78 14.81
N LYS A 336 -3.07 18.97 13.50
CA LYS A 336 -2.68 18.03 12.46
C LYS A 336 -1.18 18.10 12.18
N VAL A 337 -0.56 16.95 12.03
CA VAL A 337 0.85 16.76 11.72
C VAL A 337 0.97 15.74 10.60
N LEU A 338 1.64 16.12 9.51
CA LEU A 338 2.04 15.15 8.49
C LEU A 338 3.27 14.40 9.01
N ILE A 339 3.19 13.08 9.09
CA ILE A 339 4.32 12.27 9.56
C ILE A 339 5.47 12.29 8.54
N ASP A 340 6.68 12.03 8.99
CA ASP A 340 7.80 11.81 8.09
C ASP A 340 7.57 10.56 7.25
N ASP A 341 7.93 10.61 5.95
CA ASP A 341 7.71 9.54 4.98
C ASP A 341 6.30 8.94 5.06
N PRO A 342 5.28 9.76 4.80
CA PRO A 342 3.88 9.40 5.06
C PRO A 342 3.43 8.19 4.23
N GLN A 343 4.02 7.98 3.05
CA GLN A 343 3.66 6.88 2.15
C GLN A 343 4.01 5.51 2.73
N PHE A 344 5.08 5.40 3.53
CA PHE A 344 5.54 4.16 4.15
C PHE A 344 5.19 4.05 5.64
N GLY A 345 4.39 4.97 6.17
CA GLY A 345 4.05 5.03 7.60
C GLY A 345 3.56 3.70 8.17
N ASN A 346 2.59 3.05 7.52
CA ASN A 346 2.09 1.75 7.95
C ASN A 346 3.13 0.63 7.80
N ALA A 347 3.79 0.53 6.64
CA ALA A 347 4.79 -0.51 6.40
C ALA A 347 5.93 -0.45 7.43
N ALA A 348 6.43 0.75 7.73
CA ALA A 348 7.47 0.95 8.75
C ALA A 348 7.00 0.52 10.14
N GLY A 349 5.79 0.91 10.55
CA GLY A 349 5.24 0.49 11.85
C GLY A 349 4.96 -1.01 11.94
N PHE A 350 4.51 -1.63 10.85
CA PHE A 350 4.32 -3.07 10.80
C PHE A 350 5.66 -3.82 10.91
N ARG A 351 6.74 -3.30 10.32
CA ARG A 351 8.09 -3.83 10.49
C ARG A 351 8.55 -3.72 11.95
N ILE A 352 8.37 -2.57 12.58
CA ILE A 352 8.69 -2.35 14.00
C ILE A 352 7.96 -3.38 14.87
N MET A 353 6.67 -3.63 14.63
CA MET A 353 5.91 -4.64 15.36
C MET A 353 6.46 -6.05 15.13
N ALA A 354 6.81 -6.41 13.90
CA ALA A 354 7.42 -7.71 13.60
C ALA A 354 8.77 -7.88 14.28
N ALA A 355 9.61 -6.83 14.33
CA ALA A 355 10.88 -6.82 15.06
C ALA A 355 10.70 -7.07 16.56
N ASN A 356 9.72 -6.41 17.16
CA ASN A 356 9.38 -6.60 18.58
C ASN A 356 8.98 -8.05 18.90
N LEU A 357 8.29 -8.74 17.98
CA LEU A 357 7.96 -10.15 18.13
C LEU A 357 9.21 -11.03 18.14
N VAL A 358 10.18 -10.77 17.26
CA VAL A 358 11.46 -11.48 17.21
C VAL A 358 12.21 -11.29 18.53
N ASN A 359 12.38 -10.04 18.96
CA ASN A 359 13.12 -9.69 20.17
C ASN A 359 12.52 -10.34 21.43
N ASN A 360 11.20 -10.38 21.54
CA ASN A 360 10.52 -11.03 22.66
C ASN A 360 10.68 -12.56 22.68
N LEU A 361 10.76 -13.20 21.51
CA LEU A 361 11.02 -14.65 21.41
C LEU A 361 12.46 -14.98 21.80
N THR A 362 13.42 -14.21 21.33
CA THR A 362 14.85 -14.39 21.65
C THR A 362 15.11 -14.21 23.15
N ARG A 363 14.46 -13.23 23.79
CA ARG A 363 14.57 -13.02 25.25
C ARG A 363 14.02 -14.19 26.04
N LYS A 364 12.93 -14.83 25.63
CA LYS A 364 12.35 -16.00 26.33
C LYS A 364 13.24 -17.23 26.21
N VAL A 365 13.88 -17.46 25.06
CA VAL A 365 14.79 -18.59 24.85
C VAL A 365 16.09 -18.47 25.68
N ASN A 366 16.52 -17.25 26.00
CA ASN A 366 17.73 -16.99 26.77
C ASN A 366 17.50 -17.00 28.32
N VAL A 367 16.25 -17.20 28.77
CA VAL A 367 15.88 -17.21 30.21
C VAL A 367 15.59 -18.63 30.68
N ASP A 368 15.42 -19.62 29.79
CA ASP A 368 15.27 -21.05 30.03
C ASP A 368 16.64 -21.78 29.83
#